data_edbd098e46c46fc7831413315a99981f
#
_entry.id   edbd098e46c46fc7831413315a99981f
#
_cell.length_a   1.000
_cell.length_b   1.000
_cell.length_c   1.000
_cell.angle_alpha   90.00
_cell.angle_beta   90.00
_cell.angle_gamma   90.00
#
_symmetry.space_group_name_H-M   'P 1'
#
loop_
_entity.id
_entity.type
_entity.pdbx_description
1 polymer ?
#
loop_
_entity_poly.entity_id
_entity_poly.type
_entity_poly.pdbx_seq_one_letter_code
_entity_poly.pdbx_strand_id
1 'polypeptide(L)'
;PQGGATNVPPIASGAPAAGVSAGGGYAGGSAGGSAGGSAGGDTDGAGTAGTGTGSPLVSQIHKLQSQIQSGTTTLSSSEFIENIEIDENLIHQLQETLADEREKIFGGIDRRKIPVADTNVIELVGMLFEYMLKEEALPNVAKALLSRLHTPLLKVAVVDNNFFTHAQHSARMLLNNMTSAGIRWVEEEQIERGIFPKMKEIVDRILL
;
A
#
# COMPACT_ATOMS: atom_id res chain seq x y z
N PRO A 1 13.08 -46.00 -44.80
CA PRO A 1 13.86 -45.07 -45.60
C PRO A 1 13.44 -43.62 -45.36
N GLN A 2 14.44 -42.79 -45.20
CA GLN A 2 14.49 -41.34 -45.34
C GLN A 2 13.67 -40.55 -44.27
N GLY A 3 14.24 -39.76 -43.38
CA GLY A 3 15.32 -38.80 -43.59
C GLY A 3 14.69 -37.43 -43.65
N GLY A 4 14.65 -36.68 -42.54
CA GLY A 4 14.13 -35.33 -42.49
C GLY A 4 14.89 -34.53 -41.44
N ALA A 5 15.78 -33.69 -41.91
CA ALA A 5 16.75 -32.93 -41.16
C ALA A 5 16.14 -31.83 -40.33
N THR A 6 16.61 -31.67 -39.11
CA THR A 6 16.45 -30.56 -38.22
C THR A 6 17.28 -29.37 -38.72
N ASN A 7 16.61 -28.27 -38.99
CA ASN A 7 17.26 -26.99 -39.34
C ASN A 7 17.23 -26.07 -38.10
N VAL A 8 18.39 -25.89 -37.48
CA VAL A 8 18.63 -24.94 -36.40
C VAL A 8 19.45 -23.77 -36.98
N PRO A 9 19.00 -22.52 -36.91
CA PRO A 9 19.85 -21.41 -37.30
C PRO A 9 20.83 -21.00 -36.18
N PRO A 10 22.01 -20.48 -36.54
CA PRO A 10 23.10 -20.21 -35.59
C PRO A 10 22.94 -18.88 -34.83
N ILE A 11 23.41 -18.96 -33.59
CA ILE A 11 23.56 -17.84 -32.68
C ILE A 11 24.72 -16.96 -33.14
N ALA A 12 24.49 -15.67 -33.34
CA ALA A 12 25.54 -14.69 -33.58
C ALA A 12 25.97 -14.04 -32.26
N SER A 13 27.19 -14.38 -31.85
CA SER A 13 28.00 -13.64 -30.87
C SER A 13 28.45 -12.30 -31.43
N GLY A 14 28.31 -11.24 -30.66
CA GLY A 14 28.86 -9.97 -30.97
C GLY A 14 28.95 -9.03 -29.76
N ALA A 15 30.06 -9.05 -29.10
CA ALA A 15 30.62 -7.97 -28.31
C ALA A 15 32.08 -7.82 -28.78
N PRO A 16 32.84 -6.78 -28.39
CA PRO A 16 32.59 -5.47 -27.80
C PRO A 16 33.30 -4.34 -28.55
N ALA A 17 33.13 -3.11 -28.16
CA ALA A 17 34.20 -2.10 -28.36
C ALA A 17 34.10 -0.99 -27.29
N ALA A 18 35.18 -0.85 -26.60
CA ALA A 18 35.56 0.22 -25.69
C ALA A 18 35.78 1.54 -26.41
N GLY A 19 35.46 2.64 -25.76
CA GLY A 19 35.83 3.98 -26.18
C GLY A 19 36.07 4.88 -24.98
N VAL A 20 37.29 5.11 -24.70
CA VAL A 20 37.88 5.98 -23.68
C VAL A 20 37.84 7.45 -24.10
N SER A 21 37.79 8.37 -23.13
CA SER A 21 38.58 9.60 -22.99
C SER A 21 37.78 10.68 -22.27
N ALA A 22 38.14 11.05 -21.09
CA ALA A 22 39.12 12.04 -20.68
C ALA A 22 38.60 13.49 -20.67
N GLY A 23 38.55 14.08 -19.51
CA GLY A 23 39.27 15.29 -19.24
C GLY A 23 38.46 16.54 -18.94
N GLY A 24 38.75 17.16 -17.83
CA GLY A 24 38.47 18.58 -17.65
C GLY A 24 37.98 18.96 -16.27
N GLY A 25 38.88 19.04 -15.32
CA GLY A 25 38.66 19.76 -14.08
C GLY A 25 38.88 21.25 -14.28
N TYR A 26 38.16 22.04 -13.50
CA TYR A 26 38.64 23.36 -13.08
C TYR A 26 38.24 23.62 -11.64
N ALA A 27 39.25 23.89 -10.88
CA ALA A 27 39.18 24.35 -9.50
C ALA A 27 39.00 25.89 -9.47
N GLY A 28 38.53 26.38 -8.38
CA GLY A 28 38.95 27.66 -7.85
C GLY A 28 37.88 28.71 -7.66
N GLY A 29 37.81 29.24 -6.45
CA GLY A 29 37.33 30.57 -6.22
C GLY A 29 36.62 30.77 -4.87
N SER A 30 37.44 31.07 -3.87
CA SER A 30 37.17 31.45 -2.51
C SER A 30 36.72 32.91 -2.36
N ALA A 31 36.10 33.19 -1.20
CA ALA A 31 35.96 34.46 -0.46
C ALA A 31 34.72 35.31 -0.82
N GLY A 32 33.80 35.54 0.12
CA GLY A 32 33.98 36.47 1.23
C GLY A 32 33.03 37.64 1.08
N GLY A 33 32.21 37.95 2.07
CA GLY A 33 31.43 39.17 2.10
C GLY A 33 30.27 39.15 3.07
N SER A 34 30.50 39.69 4.25
CA SER A 34 29.59 39.93 5.36
C SER A 34 28.71 41.17 5.13
N ALA A 35 27.61 41.19 5.83
CA ALA A 35 26.85 42.33 6.35
C ALA A 35 25.50 42.67 5.71
N GLY A 36 24.45 42.46 6.44
CA GLY A 36 23.60 43.47 6.99
C GLY A 36 22.42 43.97 6.14
N GLY A 37 21.19 43.78 6.66
CA GLY A 37 20.07 44.50 6.15
C GLY A 37 18.74 43.87 6.54
N SER A 38 18.18 44.33 7.65
CA SER A 38 16.82 44.11 8.08
C SER A 38 15.84 44.89 7.20
N ALA A 39 14.79 44.28 6.71
CA ALA A 39 13.46 44.89 6.55
C ALA A 39 12.46 43.85 6.00
N GLY A 40 11.26 43.89 6.59
CA GLY A 40 10.16 42.98 6.36
C GLY A 40 9.58 43.00 4.95
N GLY A 41 8.91 41.92 4.66
CA GLY A 41 8.09 41.76 3.48
C GLY A 41 7.37 40.41 3.60
N ASP A 42 6.08 40.47 3.93
CA ASP A 42 5.15 39.36 3.85
C ASP A 42 5.14 38.83 2.42
N THR A 43 5.57 37.60 2.22
CA THR A 43 5.27 36.86 1.02
C THR A 43 4.85 35.45 1.46
N ASP A 44 3.62 35.14 1.09
CA ASP A 44 2.97 33.85 1.21
C ASP A 44 3.93 32.72 0.89
N GLY A 45 4.40 32.03 1.90
CA GLY A 45 5.22 30.84 1.77
C GLY A 45 4.35 29.69 1.33
N ALA A 46 4.67 29.14 0.17
CA ALA A 46 4.22 27.84 -0.24
C ALA A 46 4.44 26.85 0.91
N GLY A 47 3.34 26.40 1.50
CA GLY A 47 3.37 25.49 2.64
C GLY A 47 4.04 24.19 2.25
N THR A 48 5.20 23.97 2.85
CA THR A 48 5.76 22.62 3.01
C THR A 48 4.67 21.75 3.62
N ALA A 49 4.28 20.68 2.89
CA ALA A 49 3.38 19.67 3.38
C ALA A 49 3.96 19.11 4.70
N GLY A 50 3.46 19.64 5.80
CA GLY A 50 3.81 19.17 7.13
C GLY A 50 3.26 17.75 7.29
N THR A 51 4.13 16.78 7.44
CA THR A 51 3.84 15.46 7.99
C THR A 51 3.39 15.64 9.44
N GLY A 52 2.17 16.13 9.62
CA GLY A 52 1.61 16.38 10.94
C GLY A 52 0.50 15.39 11.25
N THR A 53 0.67 14.64 12.34
CA THR A 53 -0.35 13.89 13.07
C THR A 53 -1.63 14.71 13.40
N GLY A 54 -1.73 15.94 12.93
CA GLY A 54 -2.83 16.86 13.14
C GLY A 54 -3.80 17.05 11.96
N SER A 55 -3.63 16.32 10.85
CA SER A 55 -4.61 16.35 9.76
C SER A 55 -5.95 15.82 10.25
N PRO A 56 -7.08 16.52 9.97
CA PRO A 56 -8.42 16.05 10.32
C PRO A 56 -8.69 14.66 9.74
N LEU A 57 -8.11 14.34 8.60
CA LEU A 57 -8.19 13.04 7.96
C LEU A 57 -7.50 11.95 8.79
N VAL A 58 -6.28 12.19 9.24
CA VAL A 58 -5.54 11.25 10.10
C VAL A 58 -6.31 11.00 11.41
N SER A 59 -6.92 12.03 11.98
CA SER A 59 -7.75 11.92 13.19
C SER A 59 -8.98 11.04 12.95
N GLN A 60 -9.64 11.16 11.79
CA GLN A 60 -10.79 10.32 11.44
C GLN A 60 -10.38 8.87 11.18
N ILE A 61 -9.30 8.65 10.47
CA ILE A 61 -8.77 7.29 10.25
C ILE A 61 -8.38 6.66 11.60
N HIS A 62 -7.79 7.43 12.51
CA HIS A 62 -7.46 6.96 13.85
C HIS A 62 -8.72 6.59 14.65
N LYS A 63 -9.78 7.39 14.55
CA LYS A 63 -11.07 7.10 15.18
C LYS A 63 -11.69 5.81 14.63
N LEU A 64 -11.66 5.60 13.32
CA LEU A 64 -12.10 4.35 12.71
C LEU A 64 -11.24 3.17 13.17
N GLN A 65 -9.94 3.32 13.21
CA GLN A 65 -9.04 2.27 13.69
C GLN A 65 -9.34 1.89 15.15
N SER A 66 -9.61 2.86 16.02
CA SER A 66 -10.00 2.57 17.41
C SER A 66 -11.37 1.90 17.52
N GLN A 67 -12.31 2.17 16.63
CA GLN A 67 -13.58 1.47 16.54
C GLN A 67 -13.41 0.02 16.06
N ILE A 68 -12.49 -0.20 15.13
CA ILE A 68 -12.08 -1.53 14.70
C ILE A 68 -11.47 -2.31 15.87
N GLN A 69 -10.58 -1.72 16.64
CA GLN A 69 -9.97 -2.35 17.82
C GLN A 69 -10.98 -2.66 18.94
N SER A 70 -12.03 -1.86 19.07
CA SER A 70 -13.10 -2.08 20.07
C SER A 70 -14.15 -3.10 19.65
N GLY A 71 -14.00 -3.77 18.51
CA GLY A 71 -14.93 -4.82 18.06
C GLY A 71 -16.28 -4.31 17.56
N THR A 72 -16.42 -3.01 17.36
CA THR A 72 -17.69 -2.39 16.89
C THR A 72 -17.85 -2.43 15.36
N THR A 73 -16.85 -2.85 14.63
CA THR A 73 -16.88 -2.95 13.16
C THR A 73 -16.78 -4.41 12.72
N THR A 74 -17.57 -4.80 11.75
CA THR A 74 -17.74 -6.18 11.28
C THR A 74 -16.43 -6.85 10.84
N LEU A 75 -15.44 -6.09 10.35
CA LEU A 75 -14.14 -6.63 9.92
C LEU A 75 -13.16 -6.87 11.08
N SER A 76 -13.43 -6.42 12.28
CA SER A 76 -12.45 -6.40 13.37
C SER A 76 -12.44 -7.64 14.23
N SER A 77 -13.53 -8.41 14.29
CA SER A 77 -13.59 -9.56 15.18
C SER A 77 -12.85 -10.76 14.59
N SER A 78 -12.01 -11.41 15.41
CA SER A 78 -11.48 -12.75 15.10
C SER A 78 -12.61 -13.73 14.80
N GLU A 79 -13.77 -13.55 15.45
CA GLU A 79 -15.02 -14.29 15.24
C GLU A 79 -15.54 -14.14 13.80
N PHE A 80 -15.26 -13.02 13.12
CA PHE A 80 -15.66 -12.83 11.73
C PHE A 80 -15.02 -13.88 10.81
N ILE A 81 -13.75 -14.20 11.01
CA ILE A 81 -13.04 -15.20 10.19
C ILE A 81 -13.46 -16.63 10.57
N GLU A 82 -13.78 -16.87 11.84
CA GLU A 82 -14.20 -18.19 12.32
C GLU A 82 -15.66 -18.54 11.95
N ASN A 83 -16.51 -17.53 11.75
CA ASN A 83 -17.92 -17.68 11.41
C ASN A 83 -18.25 -17.31 9.95
N ILE A 84 -17.25 -17.00 9.12
CA ILE A 84 -17.49 -16.76 7.71
C ILE A 84 -17.89 -18.07 7.05
N GLU A 85 -19.17 -18.18 6.68
CA GLU A 85 -19.56 -19.07 5.60
C GLU A 85 -18.90 -18.55 4.33
N ILE A 86 -18.03 -19.36 3.74
CA ILE A 86 -17.33 -19.06 2.48
C ILE A 86 -18.38 -19.16 1.38
N ASP A 87 -19.18 -18.12 1.26
CA ASP A 87 -20.26 -17.99 0.28
C ASP A 87 -19.82 -17.00 -0.81
N GLU A 88 -20.41 -17.13 -2.00
CA GLU A 88 -20.23 -16.20 -3.13
C GLU A 88 -20.53 -14.74 -2.75
N ASN A 89 -21.41 -14.55 -1.74
CA ASN A 89 -21.75 -13.23 -1.20
C ASN A 89 -20.63 -12.58 -0.36
N LEU A 90 -19.68 -13.35 0.13
CA LEU A 90 -18.61 -12.83 1.00
C LEU A 90 -17.84 -11.69 0.33
N ILE A 91 -17.46 -11.87 -0.92
CA ILE A 91 -16.70 -10.84 -1.67
C ILE A 91 -17.52 -9.56 -1.79
N HIS A 92 -18.83 -9.69 -2.04
CA HIS A 92 -19.72 -8.54 -2.14
C HIS A 92 -19.83 -7.80 -0.78
N GLN A 93 -19.98 -8.53 0.30
CA GLN A 93 -20.03 -7.98 1.66
C GLN A 93 -18.71 -7.28 2.03
N LEU A 94 -17.55 -7.85 1.66
CA LEU A 94 -16.26 -7.23 1.88
C LEU A 94 -16.12 -5.93 1.08
N GLN A 95 -16.54 -5.92 -0.18
CA GLN A 95 -16.52 -4.71 -1.01
C GLN A 95 -17.42 -3.61 -0.44
N GLU A 96 -18.63 -3.97 0.00
CA GLU A 96 -19.57 -3.05 0.64
C GLU A 96 -18.98 -2.48 1.94
N THR A 97 -18.41 -3.33 2.77
CA THR A 97 -17.79 -2.91 4.04
C THR A 97 -16.61 -1.94 3.80
N LEU A 98 -15.76 -2.21 2.78
CA LEU A 98 -14.66 -1.30 2.43
C LEU A 98 -15.17 0.03 1.87
N ALA A 99 -16.27 0.01 1.12
CA ALA A 99 -16.91 1.23 0.63
C ALA A 99 -17.51 2.06 1.78
N ASP A 100 -18.16 1.41 2.73
CA ASP A 100 -18.69 2.04 3.94
C ASP A 100 -17.60 2.64 4.82
N GLU A 101 -16.48 1.95 5.01
CA GLU A 101 -15.32 2.50 5.75
C GLU A 101 -14.80 3.77 5.07
N ARG A 102 -14.69 3.76 3.74
CA ARG A 102 -14.28 4.93 2.97
C ARG A 102 -15.28 6.08 3.11
N GLU A 103 -16.58 5.80 3.07
CA GLU A 103 -17.61 6.81 3.27
C GLU A 103 -17.57 7.40 4.68
N LYS A 104 -17.35 6.59 5.70
CA LYS A 104 -17.19 7.05 7.10
C LYS A 104 -15.98 7.98 7.27
N ILE A 105 -14.90 7.73 6.54
CA ILE A 105 -13.72 8.62 6.53
C ILE A 105 -14.10 10.00 6.00
N PHE A 106 -14.82 10.04 4.89
CA PHE A 106 -15.23 11.30 4.27
C PHE A 106 -16.43 11.97 4.99
N GLY A 107 -17.32 11.19 5.60
CA GLY A 107 -18.53 11.69 6.24
C GLY A 107 -18.30 12.55 7.48
N GLY A 108 -17.14 12.42 8.12
CA GLY A 108 -16.74 13.22 9.29
C GLY A 108 -15.94 14.48 8.99
N ILE A 109 -15.63 14.74 7.71
CA ILE A 109 -14.76 15.85 7.31
C ILE A 109 -15.40 16.62 6.15
N ASP A 110 -15.29 17.95 6.19
CA ASP A 110 -15.62 18.76 5.03
C ASP A 110 -14.65 18.45 3.89
N ARG A 111 -15.15 17.82 2.82
CA ARG A 111 -14.36 17.40 1.66
C ARG A 111 -13.54 18.53 1.04
N ARG A 112 -13.99 19.80 1.21
CA ARG A 112 -13.29 21.00 0.72
C ARG A 112 -11.99 21.27 1.49
N LYS A 113 -11.85 20.70 2.70
CA LYS A 113 -10.68 20.86 3.57
C LYS A 113 -9.68 19.71 3.44
N ILE A 114 -10.02 18.67 2.68
CA ILE A 114 -9.13 17.56 2.43
C ILE A 114 -8.24 17.91 1.24
N PRO A 115 -6.90 17.85 1.37
CA PRO A 115 -6.00 18.00 0.25
C PRO A 115 -6.32 17.00 -0.87
N VAL A 116 -6.25 17.43 -2.12
CA VAL A 116 -6.50 16.56 -3.29
C VAL A 116 -5.56 15.34 -3.27
N ALA A 117 -4.33 15.53 -2.82
CA ALA A 117 -3.36 14.44 -2.68
C ALA A 117 -3.86 13.34 -1.73
N ASP A 118 -4.42 13.71 -0.58
CA ASP A 118 -4.95 12.75 0.40
C ASP A 118 -6.18 12.02 -0.14
N THR A 119 -7.06 12.73 -0.87
CA THR A 119 -8.21 12.11 -1.54
C THR A 119 -7.75 11.06 -2.55
N ASN A 120 -6.76 11.39 -3.37
CA ASN A 120 -6.20 10.45 -4.34
C ASN A 120 -5.58 9.22 -3.67
N VAL A 121 -4.90 9.41 -2.53
CA VAL A 121 -4.33 8.31 -1.74
C VAL A 121 -5.43 7.36 -1.25
N ILE A 122 -6.53 7.89 -0.72
CA ILE A 122 -7.67 7.08 -0.25
C ILE A 122 -8.26 6.26 -1.41
N GLU A 123 -8.43 6.87 -2.57
CA GLU A 123 -8.96 6.18 -3.75
C GLU A 123 -7.99 5.10 -4.26
N LEU A 124 -6.68 5.39 -4.28
CA LEU A 124 -5.67 4.42 -4.69
C LEU A 124 -5.62 3.20 -3.75
N VAL A 125 -5.72 3.40 -2.44
CA VAL A 125 -5.82 2.29 -1.49
C VAL A 125 -7.10 1.49 -1.72
N GLY A 126 -8.24 2.16 -1.93
CA GLY A 126 -9.51 1.51 -2.27
C GLY A 126 -9.37 0.61 -3.50
N MET A 127 -8.82 1.14 -4.60
CA MET A 127 -8.59 0.37 -5.82
C MET A 127 -7.64 -0.81 -5.63
N LEU A 128 -6.60 -0.66 -4.79
CA LEU A 128 -5.68 -1.74 -4.46
C LEU A 128 -6.41 -2.91 -3.79
N PHE A 129 -7.28 -2.63 -2.82
CA PHE A 129 -8.07 -3.66 -2.15
C PHE A 129 -9.15 -4.25 -3.04
N GLU A 130 -9.83 -3.46 -3.86
CA GLU A 130 -10.77 -3.97 -4.86
C GLU A 130 -10.10 -4.94 -5.84
N TYR A 131 -8.89 -4.61 -6.30
CA TYR A 131 -8.11 -5.50 -7.16
C TYR A 131 -7.76 -6.81 -6.44
N MET A 132 -7.31 -6.71 -5.19
CA MET A 132 -7.01 -7.89 -4.36
C MET A 132 -8.24 -8.79 -4.16
N LEU A 133 -9.41 -8.21 -3.92
CA LEU A 133 -10.65 -8.97 -3.75
C LEU A 133 -11.11 -9.68 -5.03
N LYS A 134 -10.78 -9.11 -6.19
CA LYS A 134 -11.08 -9.70 -7.51
C LYS A 134 -10.09 -10.78 -7.94
N GLU A 135 -8.96 -10.94 -7.22
CA GLU A 135 -7.96 -11.95 -7.53
C GLU A 135 -8.52 -13.36 -7.31
N GLU A 136 -8.73 -14.11 -8.40
CA GLU A 136 -9.34 -15.45 -8.35
C GLU A 136 -8.45 -16.47 -7.68
N ALA A 137 -7.12 -16.32 -7.82
CA ALA A 137 -6.15 -17.23 -7.23
C ALA A 137 -6.04 -17.07 -5.70
N LEU A 138 -6.56 -15.99 -5.13
CA LEU A 138 -6.52 -15.76 -3.68
C LEU A 138 -7.76 -16.37 -3.01
N PRO A 139 -7.59 -17.33 -2.08
CA PRO A 139 -8.71 -17.94 -1.34
C PRO A 139 -9.55 -16.91 -0.58
N ASN A 140 -10.86 -17.16 -0.47
CA ASN A 140 -11.79 -16.21 0.15
C ASN A 140 -11.49 -15.92 1.62
N VAL A 141 -11.02 -16.92 2.37
CA VAL A 141 -10.55 -16.75 3.75
C VAL A 141 -9.35 -15.80 3.85
N ALA A 142 -8.43 -15.87 2.88
CA ALA A 142 -7.30 -14.96 2.82
C ALA A 142 -7.74 -13.55 2.42
N LYS A 143 -8.69 -13.39 1.50
CA LYS A 143 -9.30 -12.10 1.15
C LYS A 143 -9.94 -11.45 2.38
N ALA A 144 -10.73 -12.19 3.15
CA ALA A 144 -11.34 -11.71 4.38
C ALA A 144 -10.30 -11.27 5.41
N LEU A 145 -9.25 -12.07 5.61
CA LEU A 145 -8.16 -11.73 6.53
C LEU A 145 -7.43 -10.46 6.12
N LEU A 146 -7.06 -10.35 4.84
CA LEU A 146 -6.30 -9.21 4.33
C LEU A 146 -7.13 -7.92 4.28
N SER A 147 -8.45 -8.02 4.09
CA SER A 147 -9.36 -6.85 4.11
C SER A 147 -9.30 -6.10 5.44
N ARG A 148 -9.01 -6.78 6.54
CA ARG A 148 -8.81 -6.14 7.86
C ARG A 148 -7.63 -5.17 7.90
N LEU A 149 -6.69 -5.30 6.96
CA LEU A 149 -5.55 -4.38 6.83
C LEU A 149 -5.89 -3.07 6.09
N HIS A 150 -7.10 -2.92 5.55
CA HIS A 150 -7.49 -1.74 4.77
C HIS A 150 -7.28 -0.43 5.55
N THR A 151 -7.87 -0.29 6.72
CA THR A 151 -7.76 0.94 7.53
C THR A 151 -6.33 1.21 8.05
N PRO A 152 -5.57 0.23 8.57
CA PRO A 152 -4.17 0.43 8.92
C PRO A 152 -3.29 0.87 7.74
N LEU A 153 -3.46 0.22 6.58
CA LEU A 153 -2.70 0.56 5.38
C LEU A 153 -3.09 1.92 4.83
N LEU A 154 -4.37 2.28 4.88
CA LEU A 154 -4.84 3.60 4.53
C LEU A 154 -4.21 4.68 5.42
N LYS A 155 -4.13 4.45 6.74
CA LYS A 155 -3.46 5.36 7.66
C LYS A 155 -1.97 5.55 7.30
N VAL A 156 -1.27 4.46 7.02
CA VAL A 156 0.13 4.52 6.59
C VAL A 156 0.27 5.30 5.28
N ALA A 157 -0.59 5.02 4.30
CA ALA A 157 -0.53 5.64 2.98
C ALA A 157 -0.80 7.17 3.02
N VAL A 158 -1.67 7.63 3.93
CA VAL A 158 -1.95 9.06 4.12
C VAL A 158 -0.81 9.77 4.88
N VAL A 159 -0.20 9.08 5.85
CA VAL A 159 0.88 9.66 6.67
C VAL A 159 2.22 9.64 5.93
N ASP A 160 2.49 8.58 5.17
CA ASP A 160 3.75 8.41 4.45
C ASP A 160 3.54 8.46 2.92
N ASN A 161 3.90 9.61 2.34
CA ASN A 161 3.83 9.84 0.89
C ASN A 161 4.67 8.84 0.06
N ASN A 162 5.61 8.14 0.70
CA ASN A 162 6.42 7.13 0.04
C ASN A 162 5.69 5.81 -0.17
N PHE A 163 4.52 5.63 0.42
CA PHE A 163 3.75 4.39 0.29
C PHE A 163 3.53 3.97 -1.17
N PHE A 164 3.18 4.90 -2.05
CA PHE A 164 2.97 4.61 -3.48
C PHE A 164 4.20 4.82 -4.35
N THR A 165 5.11 5.71 -3.96
CA THR A 165 6.26 6.08 -4.78
C THR A 165 7.44 5.11 -4.63
N HIS A 166 7.59 4.45 -3.46
CA HIS A 166 8.66 3.50 -3.20
C HIS A 166 8.16 2.06 -3.28
N ALA A 167 8.64 1.30 -4.28
CA ALA A 167 8.29 -0.11 -4.44
C ALA A 167 8.70 -0.98 -3.22
N GLN A 168 9.75 -0.59 -2.52
CA GLN A 168 10.30 -1.27 -1.33
C GLN A 168 9.67 -0.78 -0.01
N HIS A 169 8.56 -0.04 -0.05
CA HIS A 169 7.89 0.41 1.16
C HIS A 169 7.41 -0.79 1.99
N SER A 170 7.76 -0.82 3.29
CA SER A 170 7.56 -1.98 4.16
C SER A 170 6.11 -2.47 4.21
N ALA A 171 5.15 -1.55 4.28
CA ALA A 171 3.72 -1.91 4.32
C ALA A 171 3.23 -2.50 2.99
N ARG A 172 3.74 -2.02 1.84
CA ARG A 172 3.46 -2.63 0.53
C ARG A 172 4.07 -4.01 0.41
N MET A 173 5.32 -4.16 0.84
CA MET A 173 6.00 -5.47 0.85
C MET A 173 5.25 -6.46 1.74
N LEU A 174 4.78 -6.03 2.89
CA LEU A 174 3.97 -6.87 3.77
C LEU A 174 2.71 -7.36 3.05
N LEU A 175 1.90 -6.44 2.48
CA LEU A 175 0.67 -6.81 1.78
C LEU A 175 0.96 -7.75 0.60
N ASN A 176 1.96 -7.45 -0.22
CA ASN A 176 2.33 -8.28 -1.36
C ASN A 176 2.80 -9.68 -0.93
N ASN A 177 3.60 -9.76 0.14
CA ASN A 177 4.08 -11.04 0.65
C ASN A 177 2.93 -11.86 1.24
N MET A 178 2.01 -11.24 1.96
CA MET A 178 0.84 -11.91 2.51
C MET A 178 -0.11 -12.38 1.42
N THR A 179 -0.38 -11.55 0.40
CA THR A 179 -1.18 -11.96 -0.77
C THR A 179 -0.55 -13.14 -1.50
N SER A 180 0.77 -13.06 -1.74
CA SER A 180 1.51 -14.15 -2.39
C SER A 180 1.51 -15.44 -1.55
N ALA A 181 1.60 -15.32 -0.22
CA ALA A 181 1.51 -16.45 0.69
C ALA A 181 0.10 -17.06 0.68
N GLY A 182 -0.93 -16.20 0.65
CA GLY A 182 -2.32 -16.63 0.53
C GLY A 182 -2.56 -17.45 -0.74
N ILE A 183 -2.11 -16.95 -1.89
CA ILE A 183 -2.27 -17.64 -3.17
C ILE A 183 -1.54 -18.99 -3.22
N ARG A 184 -0.37 -19.07 -2.59
CA ARG A 184 0.49 -20.26 -2.76
C ARG A 184 0.25 -21.36 -1.75
N TRP A 185 -0.18 -21.01 -0.53
CA TRP A 185 -0.11 -21.94 0.60
C TRP A 185 -1.36 -21.92 1.51
N VAL A 186 -2.39 -21.14 1.19
CA VAL A 186 -3.65 -21.20 1.93
C VAL A 186 -4.60 -22.12 1.18
N GLU A 187 -5.00 -23.20 1.85
CA GLU A 187 -6.02 -24.15 1.41
C GLU A 187 -7.26 -23.97 2.27
N GLU A 188 -8.41 -23.77 1.65
CA GLU A 188 -9.68 -23.50 2.38
C GLU A 188 -10.11 -24.68 3.25
N GLU A 189 -9.74 -25.92 2.87
CA GLU A 189 -10.04 -27.11 3.65
C GLU A 189 -9.10 -27.30 4.86
N GLN A 190 -7.99 -26.57 4.94
CA GLN A 190 -6.96 -26.74 5.98
C GLN A 190 -6.58 -25.43 6.67
N ILE A 191 -7.57 -24.57 6.95
CA ILE A 191 -7.35 -23.23 7.52
C ILE A 191 -6.61 -23.26 8.85
N GLU A 192 -6.87 -24.27 9.69
CA GLU A 192 -6.23 -24.41 11.01
C GLU A 192 -4.76 -24.83 10.93
N ARG A 193 -4.30 -25.25 9.76
CA ARG A 193 -2.94 -25.72 9.52
C ARG A 193 -2.24 -24.86 8.48
N GLY A 194 -0.93 -25.02 8.38
CA GLY A 194 -0.16 -24.31 7.36
C GLY A 194 0.14 -22.87 7.69
N ILE A 195 0.08 -21.99 6.68
CA ILE A 195 0.52 -20.59 6.77
C ILE A 195 -0.58 -19.65 7.32
N PHE A 196 -1.86 -20.02 7.18
CA PHE A 196 -2.98 -19.14 7.51
C PHE A 196 -3.01 -18.70 8.98
N PRO A 197 -2.79 -19.57 9.99
CA PRO A 197 -2.71 -19.14 11.40
C PRO A 197 -1.60 -18.11 11.63
N LYS A 198 -0.48 -18.23 10.92
CA LYS A 198 0.61 -17.25 11.00
C LYS A 198 0.26 -15.93 10.37
N MET A 199 -0.44 -15.95 9.24
CA MET A 199 -0.96 -14.73 8.60
C MET A 199 -1.96 -14.03 9.53
N LYS A 200 -2.85 -14.79 10.16
CA LYS A 200 -3.81 -14.26 11.17
C LYS A 200 -3.08 -13.60 12.33
N GLU A 201 -2.07 -14.25 12.90
CA GLU A 201 -1.24 -13.68 13.98
C GLU A 201 -0.63 -12.33 13.59
N ILE A 202 -0.09 -12.23 12.37
CA ILE A 202 0.51 -10.98 11.86
C ILE A 202 -0.55 -9.88 11.75
N VAL A 203 -1.70 -10.18 11.16
CA VAL A 203 -2.81 -9.23 11.02
C VAL A 203 -3.29 -8.76 12.40
N ASP A 204 -3.52 -9.68 13.32
CA ASP A 204 -3.98 -9.36 14.67
C ASP A 204 -2.98 -8.46 15.41
N ARG A 205 -1.67 -8.68 15.23
CA ARG A 205 -0.61 -7.82 15.81
C ARG A 205 -0.55 -6.42 15.21
N ILE A 206 -0.98 -6.24 13.96
CA ILE A 206 -1.06 -4.92 13.32
C ILE A 206 -2.28 -4.16 13.80
N LEU A 207 -3.35 -4.87 14.15
CA LEU A 207 -4.62 -4.30 14.59
C LEU A 207 -4.62 -3.96 16.09
N LEU A 208 -3.72 -4.52 16.89
CA LEU A 208 -3.53 -4.19 18.31
C LEU A 208 -2.83 -2.83 18.48
#